data_949fa3cd35d0023d18dbe5878d2f6029
#
_entry.id   949fa3cd35d0023d18dbe5878d2f6029
#
_cell.length_a   1.000
_cell.length_b   1.000
_cell.length_c   1.000
_cell.angle_alpha   90.00
_cell.angle_beta   90.00
_cell.angle_gamma   90.00
#
_symmetry.space_group_name_H-M   'P 1'
#
loop_
_entity.id
_entity.type
_entity.pdbx_description
1 polymer ?
#
loop_
_entity_poly.entity_id
_entity_poly.type
_entity_poly.pdbx_seq_one_letter_code
_entity_poly.pdbx_strand_id
1 'polypeptide(L)'
;MIEASILSPLRYPGGKSKISNFFKQFVKDNGLLDGVYVEPYAGGASVALSLLFDEYVSKIIINDKDRSIYAFWHSVLYDTENLCRLIAETPVTMENWKKLRELQKVDKKDQASLLDLGFSTFFMNRTNRSGIIKAGVIGGYAQTGNYKMDARYRKDKLMKRIRRIASYADRIELHNEDAVDFIQKIANQNIDKTILYLDPPYYKKGQGLYMNYYKDSDHRDIKSLVSRLGQMKWVVSYDNSEFIKSLYQEFRHQEFRLNYSANNNGTGTEVIFFSDNCLLTPEALDKLHFKKEQ
;
A
#
# COMPACT_ATOMS: atom_id res chain seq x y z
N MET A 1 24.79 -5.68 -8.01
CA MET A 1 23.70 -5.53 -7.01
C MET A 1 22.52 -4.89 -7.74
N ILE A 2 21.38 -5.59 -7.85
CA ILE A 2 20.16 -5.06 -8.46
C ILE A 2 19.58 -4.14 -7.39
N GLU A 3 19.60 -2.82 -7.64
CA GLU A 3 18.87 -1.83 -6.85
C GLU A 3 17.47 -2.41 -6.55
N ALA A 4 17.07 -2.48 -5.27
CA ALA A 4 15.73 -2.91 -4.90
C ALA A 4 14.74 -2.00 -5.65
N SER A 5 14.28 -2.45 -6.80
CA SER A 5 13.51 -1.64 -7.72
C SER A 5 12.20 -1.29 -7.04
N ILE A 6 11.94 -0.01 -6.83
CA ILE A 6 10.64 0.47 -6.39
C ILE A 6 9.61 0.01 -7.45
N LEU A 7 8.81 -1.00 -7.11
CA LEU A 7 7.88 -1.65 -8.04
C LEU A 7 6.63 -0.80 -8.26
N SER A 8 6.10 -0.24 -7.17
CA SER A 8 4.88 0.59 -7.23
C SER A 8 5.12 1.93 -7.96
N PRO A 9 4.17 2.35 -8.81
CA PRO A 9 4.18 3.70 -9.39
C PRO A 9 3.80 4.76 -8.35
N LEU A 10 3.13 4.41 -7.26
CA LEU A 10 2.81 5.31 -6.16
C LEU A 10 3.95 5.39 -5.13
N ARG A 11 4.07 6.55 -4.52
CA ARG A 11 4.87 6.79 -3.31
C ARG A 11 3.91 6.72 -2.13
N TYR A 12 4.03 5.69 -1.31
CA TYR A 12 3.13 5.56 -0.17
C TYR A 12 3.91 5.73 1.14
N PRO A 13 3.48 6.65 2.04
CA PRO A 13 4.12 6.81 3.34
C PRO A 13 4.10 5.48 4.11
N GLY A 14 5.21 5.10 4.72
CA GLY A 14 5.30 3.80 5.38
C GLY A 14 5.39 2.61 4.42
N GLY A 15 5.69 2.85 3.14
CA GLY A 15 5.75 1.81 2.10
C GLY A 15 6.51 0.56 2.54
N LYS A 16 5.81 -0.57 2.52
CA LYS A 16 6.25 -1.87 3.05
C LYS A 16 7.19 -2.64 2.11
N SER A 17 7.76 -1.99 1.09
CA SER A 17 8.72 -2.66 0.18
C SER A 17 9.88 -3.32 0.93
N LYS A 18 10.27 -2.79 2.09
CA LYS A 18 11.34 -3.37 2.92
C LYS A 18 10.98 -4.73 3.52
N ILE A 19 9.71 -4.98 3.84
CA ILE A 19 9.28 -6.27 4.39
C ILE A 19 8.90 -7.28 3.31
N SER A 20 9.07 -6.96 2.02
CA SER A 20 8.80 -7.91 0.94
C SER A 20 9.65 -9.18 1.05
N ASN A 21 10.90 -9.07 1.48
CA ASN A 21 11.78 -10.23 1.67
C ASN A 21 11.31 -11.11 2.84
N PHE A 22 10.75 -10.52 3.90
CA PHE A 22 10.08 -11.27 4.94
C PHE A 22 8.91 -12.06 4.37
N PHE A 23 8.00 -11.43 3.62
CA PHE A 23 6.84 -12.11 3.04
C PHE A 23 7.23 -13.21 2.06
N LYS A 24 8.29 -13.04 1.28
CA LYS A 24 8.79 -14.11 0.39
C LYS A 24 9.21 -15.35 1.17
N GLN A 25 9.96 -15.15 2.25
CA GLN A 25 10.36 -16.27 3.10
C GLN A 25 9.16 -16.87 3.83
N PHE A 26 8.29 -16.02 4.38
CA PHE A 26 7.08 -16.43 5.07
C PHE A 26 6.17 -17.29 4.19
N VAL A 27 5.96 -16.90 2.92
CA VAL A 27 5.16 -17.68 1.94
C VAL A 27 5.76 -19.06 1.73
N LYS A 28 7.09 -19.18 1.58
CA LYS A 28 7.78 -20.47 1.44
C LYS A 28 7.59 -21.34 2.68
N ASP A 29 7.90 -20.80 3.85
CA ASP A 29 7.92 -21.55 5.10
C ASP A 29 6.52 -22.05 5.49
N ASN A 30 5.49 -21.33 5.08
CA ASN A 30 4.10 -21.67 5.34
C ASN A 30 3.42 -22.51 4.25
N GLY A 31 4.16 -22.96 3.23
CA GLY A 31 3.60 -23.79 2.14
C GLY A 31 2.62 -23.05 1.24
N LEU A 32 2.75 -21.71 1.13
CA LEU A 32 1.82 -20.84 0.40
C LEU A 32 2.32 -20.47 -1.00
N LEU A 33 3.38 -21.11 -1.50
CA LEU A 33 3.83 -20.91 -2.88
C LEU A 33 2.70 -21.20 -3.87
N ASP A 34 2.63 -20.40 -4.93
CA ASP A 34 1.60 -20.45 -5.96
C ASP A 34 0.17 -20.17 -5.44
N GLY A 35 0.04 -19.72 -4.20
CA GLY A 35 -1.22 -19.36 -3.57
C GLY A 35 -1.70 -17.96 -3.92
N VAL A 36 -2.59 -17.43 -3.08
CA VAL A 36 -3.21 -16.12 -3.24
C VAL A 36 -2.78 -15.19 -2.09
N TYR A 37 -2.31 -14.00 -2.45
CA TYR A 37 -2.02 -12.94 -1.48
C TYR A 37 -3.11 -11.87 -1.50
N VAL A 38 -3.64 -11.53 -0.34
CA VAL A 38 -4.76 -10.59 -0.18
C VAL A 38 -4.32 -9.39 0.64
N GLU A 39 -4.55 -8.17 0.13
CA GLU A 39 -4.18 -6.90 0.79
C GLU A 39 -5.38 -5.95 0.86
N PRO A 40 -6.13 -5.92 1.99
CA PRO A 40 -7.34 -5.10 2.17
C PRO A 40 -7.09 -3.59 2.19
N TYR A 41 -5.85 -3.18 2.44
CA TYR A 41 -5.39 -1.78 2.49
C TYR A 41 -4.24 -1.60 1.49
N ALA A 42 -4.57 -1.68 0.21
CA ALA A 42 -3.56 -1.79 -0.84
C ALA A 42 -2.61 -0.60 -0.93
N GLY A 43 -3.11 0.64 -0.81
CA GLY A 43 -2.29 1.82 -0.97
C GLY A 43 -1.39 1.73 -2.19
N GLY A 44 -0.09 1.56 -1.96
CA GLY A 44 0.92 1.37 -3.01
C GLY A 44 1.13 -0.09 -3.45
N ALA A 45 0.51 -1.09 -2.83
CA ALA A 45 0.58 -2.52 -3.13
C ALA A 45 2.01 -3.08 -3.31
N SER A 46 2.98 -2.55 -2.56
CA SER A 46 4.40 -2.87 -2.82
C SER A 46 4.77 -4.31 -2.50
N VAL A 47 4.18 -4.90 -1.45
CA VAL A 47 4.40 -6.30 -1.07
C VAL A 47 3.69 -7.21 -2.07
N ALA A 48 2.43 -6.94 -2.38
CA ALA A 48 1.65 -7.68 -3.36
C ALA A 48 2.36 -7.78 -4.71
N LEU A 49 2.81 -6.65 -5.25
CA LEU A 49 3.55 -6.60 -6.52
C LEU A 49 4.89 -7.35 -6.45
N SER A 50 5.60 -7.28 -5.32
CA SER A 50 6.87 -8.01 -5.17
C SER A 50 6.66 -9.51 -5.17
N LEU A 51 5.65 -10.00 -4.48
CA LEU A 51 5.32 -11.43 -4.44
C LEU A 51 4.87 -11.94 -5.82
N LEU A 52 4.04 -11.16 -6.52
CA LEU A 52 3.54 -11.52 -7.84
C LEU A 52 4.65 -11.53 -8.90
N PHE A 53 5.49 -10.49 -8.97
CA PHE A 53 6.52 -10.36 -9.99
C PHE A 53 7.70 -11.31 -9.82
N ASP A 54 7.92 -11.78 -8.60
CA ASP A 54 8.97 -12.74 -8.28
C ASP A 54 8.41 -14.18 -8.14
N GLU A 55 7.15 -14.39 -8.62
CA GLU A 55 6.48 -15.68 -8.75
C GLU A 55 6.35 -16.46 -7.42
N TYR A 56 6.14 -15.75 -6.31
CA TYR A 56 5.84 -16.38 -5.02
C TYR A 56 4.36 -16.73 -4.86
N VAL A 57 3.50 -15.99 -5.55
CA VAL A 57 2.05 -16.20 -5.55
C VAL A 57 1.52 -16.19 -6.97
N SER A 58 0.48 -16.97 -7.23
CA SER A 58 -0.16 -17.04 -8.55
C SER A 58 -1.07 -15.83 -8.80
N LYS A 59 -1.65 -15.27 -7.75
CA LYS A 59 -2.63 -14.17 -7.83
C LYS A 59 -2.50 -13.24 -6.63
N ILE A 60 -2.79 -11.97 -6.84
CA ILE A 60 -3.01 -11.00 -5.77
C ILE A 60 -4.43 -10.45 -5.83
N ILE A 61 -5.04 -10.25 -4.66
CA ILE A 61 -6.35 -9.59 -4.51
C ILE A 61 -6.10 -8.34 -3.67
N ILE A 62 -6.32 -7.18 -4.25
CA ILE A 62 -6.08 -5.90 -3.59
C ILE A 62 -7.37 -5.11 -3.43
N ASN A 63 -7.54 -4.50 -2.29
CA ASN A 63 -8.68 -3.64 -1.98
C ASN A 63 -8.21 -2.32 -1.40
N ASP A 64 -8.88 -1.24 -1.72
CA ASP A 64 -8.73 0.02 -0.99
C ASP A 64 -10.06 0.75 -0.94
N LYS A 65 -10.48 1.15 0.26
CA LYS A 65 -11.72 1.90 0.46
C LYS A 65 -11.63 3.31 -0.14
N ASP A 66 -10.43 3.89 -0.24
CA ASP A 66 -10.26 5.20 -0.87
C ASP A 66 -10.47 5.11 -2.39
N ARG A 67 -11.60 5.67 -2.85
CA ARG A 67 -11.95 5.73 -4.27
C ARG A 67 -10.81 6.32 -5.15
N SER A 68 -9.96 7.19 -4.62
CA SER A 68 -8.81 7.73 -5.37
C SER A 68 -7.77 6.65 -5.64
N ILE A 69 -7.44 5.85 -4.63
CA ILE A 69 -6.49 4.73 -4.76
C ILE A 69 -7.07 3.65 -5.67
N TYR A 70 -8.34 3.31 -5.46
CA TYR A 70 -9.05 2.39 -6.35
C TYR A 70 -9.03 2.88 -7.81
N ALA A 71 -9.39 4.14 -8.06
CA ALA A 71 -9.42 4.72 -9.41
C ALA A 71 -8.05 4.69 -10.09
N PHE A 72 -6.97 4.92 -9.33
CA PHE A 72 -5.61 4.77 -9.84
C PHE A 72 -5.32 3.32 -10.27
N TRP A 73 -5.59 2.35 -9.40
CA TRP A 73 -5.35 0.93 -9.72
C TRP A 73 -6.24 0.45 -10.86
N HIS A 74 -7.51 0.88 -10.88
CA HIS A 74 -8.42 0.60 -12.00
C HIS A 74 -7.87 1.12 -13.32
N SER A 75 -7.37 2.37 -13.36
CA SER A 75 -6.77 2.94 -14.56
C SER A 75 -5.50 2.21 -14.99
N VAL A 76 -4.69 1.71 -14.02
CA VAL A 76 -3.51 0.89 -14.32
C VAL A 76 -3.89 -0.42 -14.98
N LEU A 77 -4.95 -1.10 -14.49
CA LEU A 77 -5.30 -2.46 -14.92
C LEU A 77 -6.18 -2.47 -16.18
N TYR A 78 -7.10 -1.53 -16.31
CA TYR A 78 -8.16 -1.58 -17.31
C TYR A 78 -8.15 -0.42 -18.32
N ASP A 79 -7.35 0.62 -18.07
CA ASP A 79 -7.25 1.79 -18.96
C ASP A 79 -5.80 2.31 -19.09
N THR A 80 -4.88 1.37 -19.16
CA THR A 80 -3.42 1.57 -19.06
C THR A 80 -2.89 2.60 -20.05
N GLU A 81 -3.25 2.50 -21.32
CA GLU A 81 -2.67 3.36 -22.35
C GLU A 81 -3.23 4.77 -22.30
N ASN A 82 -4.50 4.96 -21.94
CA ASN A 82 -5.05 6.29 -21.71
C ASN A 82 -4.41 6.94 -20.47
N LEU A 83 -4.20 6.19 -19.38
CA LEU A 83 -3.45 6.68 -18.21
C LEU A 83 -2.02 7.09 -18.61
N CYS A 84 -1.31 6.25 -19.36
CA CYS A 84 0.05 6.55 -19.84
C CYS A 84 0.07 7.77 -20.75
N ARG A 85 -0.93 7.94 -21.63
CA ARG A 85 -1.07 9.12 -22.48
C ARG A 85 -1.23 10.40 -21.65
N LEU A 86 -2.13 10.41 -20.66
CA LEU A 86 -2.29 11.54 -19.75
C LEU A 86 -0.99 11.87 -19.00
N ILE A 87 -0.24 10.87 -18.57
CA ILE A 87 1.08 11.05 -17.92
C ILE A 87 2.08 11.67 -18.89
N ALA A 88 2.11 11.23 -20.14
CA ALA A 88 3.05 11.71 -21.15
C ALA A 88 2.74 13.16 -21.57
N GLU A 89 1.47 13.45 -21.86
CA GLU A 89 1.04 14.69 -22.48
C GLU A 89 0.86 15.84 -21.47
N THR A 90 0.50 15.54 -20.20
CA THR A 90 0.23 16.59 -19.22
C THR A 90 1.54 17.20 -18.69
N PRO A 91 1.74 18.51 -18.86
CA PRO A 91 2.87 19.23 -18.26
C PRO A 91 2.77 19.26 -16.73
N VAL A 92 3.93 19.11 -16.06
CA VAL A 92 4.00 19.18 -14.58
C VAL A 92 4.12 20.65 -14.17
N THR A 93 2.98 21.35 -14.10
CA THR A 93 2.87 22.78 -13.79
C THR A 93 1.95 23.04 -12.61
N MET A 94 2.09 24.20 -11.97
CA MET A 94 1.19 24.62 -10.89
C MET A 94 -0.26 24.79 -11.34
N GLU A 95 -0.49 25.15 -12.61
CA GLU A 95 -1.83 25.24 -13.19
C GLU A 95 -2.50 23.86 -13.21
N ASN A 96 -1.83 22.87 -13.82
CA ASN A 96 -2.33 21.50 -13.86
C ASN A 96 -2.44 20.89 -12.46
N TRP A 97 -1.52 21.22 -11.55
CA TRP A 97 -1.60 20.79 -10.17
C TRP A 97 -2.89 21.30 -9.48
N LYS A 98 -3.21 22.58 -9.65
CA LYS A 98 -4.45 23.16 -9.09
C LYS A 98 -5.69 22.50 -9.70
N LYS A 99 -5.74 22.35 -11.02
CA LYS A 99 -6.85 21.71 -11.74
C LYS A 99 -7.07 20.27 -11.28
N LEU A 100 -6.01 19.46 -11.21
CA LEU A 100 -6.11 18.06 -10.80
C LEU A 100 -6.41 17.90 -9.31
N ARG A 101 -5.93 18.83 -8.46
CA ARG A 101 -6.27 18.85 -7.03
C ARG A 101 -7.77 19.04 -6.79
N GLU A 102 -8.47 19.80 -7.64
CA GLU A 102 -9.92 20.00 -7.53
C GLU A 102 -10.68 18.67 -7.62
N LEU A 103 -10.23 17.71 -8.43
CA LEU A 103 -10.84 16.39 -8.56
C LEU A 103 -10.73 15.54 -7.27
N GLN A 104 -9.83 15.90 -6.35
CA GLN A 104 -9.67 15.21 -5.07
C GLN A 104 -10.58 15.75 -3.97
N LYS A 105 -11.38 16.79 -4.25
CA LYS A 105 -12.40 17.29 -3.31
C LYS A 105 -13.56 16.29 -3.21
N VAL A 106 -14.13 16.15 -2.03
CA VAL A 106 -15.17 15.14 -1.74
C VAL A 106 -16.35 15.23 -2.71
N ASP A 107 -16.84 16.44 -2.95
CA ASP A 107 -17.99 16.70 -3.84
C ASP A 107 -17.72 16.41 -5.34
N LYS A 108 -16.47 16.39 -5.76
CA LYS A 108 -16.06 16.15 -7.16
C LYS A 108 -15.53 14.76 -7.40
N LYS A 109 -14.94 14.15 -6.36
CA LYS A 109 -14.31 12.84 -6.41
C LYS A 109 -15.29 11.74 -6.87
N ASP A 110 -16.54 11.78 -6.40
CA ASP A 110 -17.54 10.78 -6.74
C ASP A 110 -18.15 10.97 -8.14
N GLN A 111 -18.06 12.18 -8.68
CA GLN A 111 -18.55 12.53 -10.03
C GLN A 111 -17.49 12.33 -11.12
N ALA A 112 -16.21 12.31 -10.77
CA ALA A 112 -15.12 12.13 -11.72
C ALA A 112 -15.13 10.73 -12.34
N SER A 113 -14.73 10.62 -13.61
CA SER A 113 -14.43 9.33 -14.22
C SER A 113 -13.30 8.63 -13.47
N LEU A 114 -13.24 7.29 -13.52
CA LEU A 114 -12.15 6.54 -12.87
C LEU A 114 -10.79 6.91 -13.47
N LEU A 115 -10.72 7.16 -14.77
CA LEU A 115 -9.49 7.58 -15.43
C LEU A 115 -9.02 8.96 -14.93
N ASP A 116 -9.89 9.96 -14.91
CA ASP A 116 -9.53 11.32 -14.48
C ASP A 116 -9.14 11.36 -13.00
N LEU A 117 -9.89 10.66 -12.16
CA LEU A 117 -9.57 10.55 -10.74
C LEU A 117 -8.28 9.76 -10.51
N GLY A 118 -8.08 8.66 -11.22
CA GLY A 118 -6.87 7.84 -11.16
C GLY A 118 -5.63 8.62 -11.59
N PHE A 119 -5.72 9.37 -12.68
CA PHE A 119 -4.64 10.24 -13.12
C PHE A 119 -4.38 11.39 -12.13
N SER A 120 -5.43 12.03 -11.63
CA SER A 120 -5.29 13.04 -10.56
C SER A 120 -4.58 12.47 -9.34
N THR A 121 -4.98 11.27 -8.89
CA THR A 121 -4.36 10.57 -7.76
C THR A 121 -2.86 10.34 -8.00
N PHE A 122 -2.51 9.80 -9.16
CA PHE A 122 -1.12 9.60 -9.55
C PHE A 122 -0.35 10.93 -9.57
N PHE A 123 -0.90 11.97 -10.20
CA PHE A 123 -0.26 13.27 -10.31
C PHE A 123 -0.01 13.89 -8.93
N MET A 124 -1.04 13.95 -8.07
CA MET A 124 -0.90 14.45 -6.69
C MET A 124 0.14 13.64 -5.91
N ASN A 125 0.08 12.31 -5.99
CA ASN A 125 1.02 11.43 -5.31
C ASN A 125 2.48 11.69 -5.73
N ARG A 126 2.72 11.98 -6.99
CA ARG A 126 4.09 12.20 -7.51
C ARG A 126 4.59 13.63 -7.29
N THR A 127 3.71 14.61 -7.19
CA THR A 127 4.06 16.04 -7.06
C THR A 127 3.94 16.58 -5.65
N ASN A 128 3.23 15.90 -4.74
CA ASN A 128 3.05 16.33 -3.36
C ASN A 128 4.15 15.80 -2.42
N ARG A 129 4.35 16.51 -1.31
CA ARG A 129 5.28 16.12 -0.25
C ARG A 129 4.93 14.73 0.27
N SER A 130 5.94 13.89 0.42
CA SER A 130 5.85 12.50 0.91
C SER A 130 4.90 11.58 0.12
N GLY A 131 4.34 12.02 -1.03
CA GLY A 131 3.36 11.26 -1.79
C GLY A 131 1.95 11.31 -1.20
N ILE A 132 1.69 12.17 -0.22
CA ILE A 132 0.39 12.32 0.41
C ILE A 132 -0.52 13.15 -0.48
N ILE A 133 -1.65 12.61 -0.92
CA ILE A 133 -2.56 13.24 -1.89
C ILE A 133 -3.07 14.61 -1.40
N LYS A 134 -3.38 14.74 -0.11
CA LYS A 134 -3.84 16.00 0.50
C LYS A 134 -2.72 16.98 0.85
N ALA A 135 -1.47 16.54 0.81
CA ALA A 135 -0.35 17.41 1.20
C ALA A 135 -0.12 18.56 0.21
N GLY A 136 0.72 19.50 0.63
CA GLY A 136 1.18 20.57 -0.25
C GLY A 136 2.18 20.07 -1.29
N VAL A 137 2.31 20.83 -2.38
CA VAL A 137 3.21 20.53 -3.49
C VAL A 137 4.68 20.56 -3.05
N ILE A 138 5.51 19.72 -3.66
CA ILE A 138 6.97 19.75 -3.51
C ILE A 138 7.48 21.10 -4.05
N GLY A 139 8.38 21.76 -3.33
CA GLY A 139 8.91 23.07 -3.71
C GLY A 139 8.07 24.26 -3.26
N GLY A 140 6.87 23.98 -2.67
CA GLY A 140 5.93 25.02 -2.24
C GLY A 140 5.16 25.66 -3.40
N TYR A 141 4.18 26.50 -3.10
CA TYR A 141 3.32 27.13 -4.13
C TYR A 141 4.09 28.07 -5.05
N ALA A 142 5.13 28.76 -4.55
CA ALA A 142 6.01 29.62 -5.33
C ALA A 142 7.11 28.85 -6.09
N GLN A 143 7.20 27.55 -5.87
CA GLN A 143 8.22 26.69 -6.48
C GLN A 143 9.66 27.21 -6.24
N THR A 144 9.94 27.76 -5.06
CA THR A 144 11.27 28.29 -4.68
C THR A 144 12.11 27.28 -3.90
N GLY A 145 11.53 26.16 -3.44
CA GLY A 145 12.25 25.13 -2.67
C GLY A 145 13.37 24.47 -3.49
N ASN A 146 14.30 23.78 -2.81
CA ASN A 146 15.45 23.08 -3.41
C ASN A 146 15.03 22.00 -4.42
N TYR A 147 13.93 21.31 -4.15
CA TYR A 147 13.31 20.38 -5.09
C TYR A 147 12.01 20.96 -5.64
N LYS A 148 11.79 20.84 -6.94
CA LYS A 148 10.58 21.28 -7.63
C LYS A 148 9.55 20.14 -7.67
N MET A 149 8.32 20.47 -8.04
CA MET A 149 7.20 19.52 -8.07
C MET A 149 7.43 18.31 -8.98
N ASP A 150 8.26 18.44 -10.02
CA ASP A 150 8.63 17.37 -10.96
C ASP A 150 9.74 16.45 -10.48
N ALA A 151 10.39 16.74 -9.34
CA ALA A 151 11.54 15.99 -8.81
C ALA A 151 11.31 14.48 -8.67
N ARG A 152 10.04 14.06 -8.55
CA ARG A 152 9.64 12.64 -8.44
C ARG A 152 8.75 12.17 -9.61
N TYR A 153 8.68 12.92 -10.71
CA TYR A 153 7.80 12.68 -11.84
C TYR A 153 8.56 12.25 -13.11
N ARG A 154 9.31 11.13 -13.02
CA ARG A 154 10.05 10.59 -14.17
C ARG A 154 9.11 9.78 -15.06
N LYS A 155 8.46 10.44 -16.04
CA LYS A 155 7.40 9.90 -16.91
C LYS A 155 7.74 8.52 -17.46
N ASP A 156 8.83 8.36 -18.16
CA ASP A 156 9.21 7.10 -18.82
C ASP A 156 9.34 5.92 -17.85
N LYS A 157 10.03 6.15 -16.71
CA LYS A 157 10.18 5.10 -15.69
C LYS A 157 8.84 4.72 -15.05
N LEU A 158 7.96 5.68 -14.86
CA LEU A 158 6.64 5.47 -14.24
C LEU A 158 5.71 4.75 -15.21
N MET A 159 5.66 5.15 -16.48
CA MET A 159 4.89 4.46 -17.52
C MET A 159 5.37 3.01 -17.74
N LYS A 160 6.68 2.76 -17.73
CA LYS A 160 7.22 1.40 -17.80
C LYS A 160 6.73 0.52 -16.64
N ARG A 161 6.66 1.07 -15.41
CA ARG A 161 6.11 0.33 -14.24
C ARG A 161 4.63 0.05 -14.40
N ILE A 162 3.85 1.06 -14.82
CA ILE A 162 2.42 0.93 -15.06
C ILE A 162 2.15 -0.17 -16.09
N ARG A 163 2.82 -0.15 -17.25
CA ARG A 163 2.66 -1.19 -18.28
C ARG A 163 3.10 -2.57 -17.79
N ARG A 164 4.17 -2.65 -16.99
CA ARG A 164 4.56 -3.93 -16.37
C ARG A 164 3.47 -4.48 -15.46
N ILE A 165 2.83 -3.64 -14.65
CA ILE A 165 1.73 -4.09 -13.78
C ILE A 165 0.55 -4.54 -14.62
N ALA A 166 0.18 -3.77 -15.63
CA ALA A 166 -0.91 -4.10 -16.55
C ALA A 166 -0.69 -5.44 -17.28
N SER A 167 0.56 -5.83 -17.57
CA SER A 167 0.84 -7.15 -18.17
C SER A 167 0.56 -8.33 -17.23
N TYR A 168 0.25 -8.08 -15.98
CA TYR A 168 -0.20 -9.08 -14.98
C TYR A 168 -1.68 -8.91 -14.60
N ALA A 169 -2.45 -8.11 -15.34
CA ALA A 169 -3.83 -7.76 -14.95
C ALA A 169 -4.71 -8.99 -14.69
N ASP A 170 -4.55 -10.07 -15.45
CA ASP A 170 -5.31 -11.33 -15.27
C ASP A 170 -5.04 -12.01 -13.91
N ARG A 171 -3.94 -11.64 -13.25
CA ARG A 171 -3.53 -12.18 -11.96
C ARG A 171 -3.73 -11.16 -10.81
N ILE A 172 -4.38 -10.03 -11.09
CA ILE A 172 -4.64 -8.96 -10.12
C ILE A 172 -6.14 -8.69 -10.04
N GLU A 173 -6.74 -9.03 -8.93
CA GLU A 173 -8.14 -8.72 -8.65
C GLU A 173 -8.21 -7.45 -7.80
N LEU A 174 -9.09 -6.50 -8.19
CA LEU A 174 -9.19 -5.18 -7.58
C LEU A 174 -10.58 -4.92 -7.02
N HIS A 175 -10.64 -4.46 -5.76
CA HIS A 175 -11.88 -4.12 -5.06
C HIS A 175 -11.86 -2.69 -4.49
N ASN A 176 -13.07 -2.13 -4.25
CA ASN A 176 -13.27 -0.84 -3.60
C ASN A 176 -14.37 -0.97 -2.54
N GLU A 177 -14.09 -1.73 -1.50
CA GLU A 177 -15.05 -2.10 -0.46
C GLU A 177 -14.54 -1.65 0.92
N ASP A 178 -15.43 -1.60 1.91
CA ASP A 178 -14.98 -1.52 3.30
C ASP A 178 -14.11 -2.74 3.63
N ALA A 179 -13.05 -2.55 4.42
CA ALA A 179 -12.09 -3.62 4.67
C ALA A 179 -12.71 -4.78 5.46
N VAL A 180 -13.65 -4.52 6.38
CA VAL A 180 -14.31 -5.56 7.16
C VAL A 180 -15.19 -6.42 6.24
N ASP A 181 -16.01 -5.80 5.41
CA ASP A 181 -16.88 -6.50 4.46
C ASP A 181 -16.07 -7.29 3.44
N PHE A 182 -15.02 -6.68 2.92
CA PHE A 182 -14.10 -7.32 1.98
C PHE A 182 -13.43 -8.56 2.57
N ILE A 183 -12.87 -8.48 3.79
CA ILE A 183 -12.22 -9.61 4.46
C ILE A 183 -13.21 -10.74 4.71
N GLN A 184 -14.43 -10.43 5.16
CA GLN A 184 -15.49 -11.44 5.35
C GLN A 184 -15.83 -12.15 4.04
N LYS A 185 -15.96 -11.40 2.96
CA LYS A 185 -16.20 -11.94 1.61
C LYS A 185 -15.09 -12.89 1.16
N ILE A 186 -13.82 -12.51 1.34
CA ILE A 186 -12.67 -13.36 0.99
C ILE A 186 -12.63 -14.61 1.87
N ALA A 187 -12.87 -14.49 3.18
CA ALA A 187 -12.89 -15.64 4.09
C ALA A 187 -13.95 -16.67 3.71
N ASN A 188 -15.12 -16.25 3.26
CA ASN A 188 -16.21 -17.13 2.84
C ASN A 188 -15.91 -17.88 1.52
N GLN A 189 -14.96 -17.41 0.71
CA GLN A 189 -14.57 -18.07 -0.53
C GLN A 189 -13.73 -19.33 -0.30
N ASN A 190 -13.16 -19.53 0.90
CA ASN A 190 -12.30 -20.65 1.28
C ASN A 190 -11.20 -20.96 0.24
N ILE A 191 -10.54 -19.91 -0.28
CA ILE A 191 -9.47 -20.04 -1.27
C ILE A 191 -8.27 -20.72 -0.61
N ASP A 192 -7.82 -21.82 -1.19
CA ASP A 192 -6.65 -22.56 -0.69
C ASP A 192 -5.38 -21.71 -0.78
N LYS A 193 -4.39 -22.01 0.10
CA LYS A 193 -3.10 -21.32 0.16
C LYS A 193 -3.21 -19.79 0.18
N THR A 194 -4.20 -19.26 0.92
CA THR A 194 -4.39 -17.82 1.04
C THR A 194 -3.61 -17.24 2.21
N ILE A 195 -2.95 -16.11 1.98
CA ILE A 195 -2.43 -15.24 3.03
C ILE A 195 -3.09 -13.87 2.96
N LEU A 196 -3.57 -13.39 4.09
CA LEU A 196 -4.17 -12.07 4.27
C LEU A 196 -3.18 -11.15 5.00
N TYR A 197 -2.78 -10.04 4.37
CA TYR A 197 -1.94 -9.03 5.00
C TYR A 197 -2.70 -7.73 5.19
N LEU A 198 -2.80 -7.27 6.43
CA LEU A 198 -3.46 -6.04 6.80
C LEU A 198 -2.43 -4.98 7.23
N ASP A 199 -2.49 -3.81 6.62
CA ASP A 199 -1.75 -2.61 7.01
C ASP A 199 -2.73 -1.45 7.21
N PRO A 200 -3.61 -1.52 8.23
CA PRO A 200 -4.66 -0.53 8.44
C PRO A 200 -4.06 0.83 8.82
N PRO A 201 -4.86 1.92 8.76
CA PRO A 201 -4.42 3.23 9.22
C PRO A 201 -3.82 3.18 10.63
N TYR A 202 -2.65 3.78 10.82
CA TYR A 202 -1.92 3.74 12.09
C TYR A 202 -2.66 4.44 13.21
N TYR A 203 -2.54 3.88 14.43
CA TYR A 203 -3.20 4.41 15.61
C TYR A 203 -2.70 5.80 16.00
N LYS A 204 -1.38 5.98 16.15
CA LYS A 204 -0.79 7.27 16.56
C LYS A 204 -0.57 8.24 15.39
N LYS A 205 -0.19 7.73 14.23
CA LYS A 205 0.22 8.55 13.08
C LYS A 205 -0.91 8.74 12.05
N GLY A 206 -2.04 8.07 12.22
CA GLY A 206 -3.12 8.06 11.25
C GLY A 206 -3.82 9.40 11.06
N GLN A 207 -3.92 10.21 12.12
CA GLN A 207 -4.67 11.48 12.14
C GLN A 207 -4.23 12.52 11.08
N GLY A 208 -3.01 12.43 10.56
CA GLY A 208 -2.49 13.39 9.56
C GLY A 208 -2.10 12.79 8.22
N LEU A 209 -2.07 11.45 8.10
CA LEU A 209 -1.51 10.74 6.94
C LEU A 209 -2.57 10.16 6.01
N TYR A 210 -3.69 9.69 6.56
CA TYR A 210 -4.71 8.95 5.80
C TYR A 210 -5.99 9.76 5.59
N MET A 211 -6.69 9.47 4.51
CA MET A 211 -7.99 10.06 4.20
C MET A 211 -9.07 9.58 5.17
N ASN A 212 -8.97 8.34 5.61
CA ASN A 212 -9.87 7.67 6.53
C ASN A 212 -9.10 7.42 7.84
N TYR A 213 -9.40 8.19 8.87
CA TYR A 213 -8.89 7.99 10.21
C TYR A 213 -9.71 6.93 10.94
N TYR A 214 -9.04 5.94 11.51
CA TYR A 214 -9.66 4.90 12.32
C TYR A 214 -9.79 5.34 13.78
N LYS A 215 -10.98 5.07 14.36
CA LYS A 215 -11.24 5.22 15.80
C LYS A 215 -10.85 3.91 16.51
N ASP A 216 -10.83 3.94 17.84
CA ASP A 216 -10.59 2.75 18.67
C ASP A 216 -11.55 1.61 18.34
N SER A 217 -12.83 1.92 18.04
CA SER A 217 -13.83 0.93 17.59
C SER A 217 -13.39 0.20 16.33
N ASP A 218 -12.90 0.93 15.32
CA ASP A 218 -12.55 0.35 14.04
C ASP A 218 -11.36 -0.63 14.17
N HIS A 219 -10.37 -0.30 15.04
CA HIS A 219 -9.27 -1.19 15.36
C HIS A 219 -9.74 -2.46 16.10
N ARG A 220 -10.73 -2.31 17.02
CA ARG A 220 -11.35 -3.45 17.71
C ARG A 220 -12.13 -4.35 16.75
N ASP A 221 -12.83 -3.77 15.76
CA ASP A 221 -13.58 -4.50 14.76
C ASP A 221 -12.65 -5.35 13.88
N ILE A 222 -11.54 -4.77 13.42
CA ILE A 222 -10.50 -5.52 12.67
C ILE A 222 -9.94 -6.66 13.54
N LYS A 223 -9.56 -6.39 14.80
CA LYS A 223 -9.07 -7.43 15.70
C LYS A 223 -10.09 -8.55 15.90
N SER A 224 -11.33 -8.19 16.18
CA SER A 224 -12.43 -9.16 16.35
C SER A 224 -12.64 -10.00 15.08
N LEU A 225 -12.51 -9.40 13.91
CA LEU A 225 -12.64 -10.08 12.63
C LEU A 225 -11.50 -11.08 12.43
N VAL A 226 -10.23 -10.66 12.53
CA VAL A 226 -9.09 -11.55 12.28
C VAL A 226 -9.02 -12.70 13.28
N SER A 227 -9.48 -12.50 14.53
CA SER A 227 -9.58 -13.56 15.55
C SER A 227 -10.56 -14.68 15.17
N ARG A 228 -11.46 -14.46 14.23
CA ARG A 228 -12.50 -15.41 13.79
C ARG A 228 -12.22 -16.04 12.43
N LEU A 229 -11.08 -15.72 11.81
CA LEU A 229 -10.78 -16.20 10.44
C LEU A 229 -10.35 -17.70 10.40
N GLY A 230 -10.40 -18.40 11.52
CA GLY A 230 -10.18 -19.85 11.57
C GLY A 230 -8.82 -20.27 10.99
N GLN A 231 -8.84 -21.07 9.95
CA GLN A 231 -7.61 -21.61 9.33
C GLN A 231 -6.89 -20.64 8.37
N MET A 232 -7.50 -19.50 8.04
CA MET A 232 -6.86 -18.53 7.17
C MET A 232 -5.64 -17.93 7.86
N LYS A 233 -4.49 -17.97 7.19
CA LYS A 233 -3.28 -17.30 7.68
C LYS A 233 -3.38 -15.80 7.46
N TRP A 234 -3.15 -15.04 8.54
CA TRP A 234 -3.15 -13.58 8.45
C TRP A 234 -1.96 -12.96 9.17
N VAL A 235 -1.57 -11.81 8.69
CA VAL A 235 -0.52 -10.95 9.24
C VAL A 235 -1.07 -9.52 9.31
N VAL A 236 -0.90 -8.85 10.46
CA VAL A 236 -1.33 -7.46 10.67
C VAL A 236 -0.15 -6.62 11.11
N SER A 237 0.10 -5.49 10.46
CA SER A 237 1.14 -4.54 10.90
C SER A 237 0.53 -3.22 11.38
N TYR A 238 1.18 -2.63 12.40
CA TYR A 238 0.81 -1.34 13.00
C TYR A 238 2.03 -0.54 13.47
N ASP A 239 1.80 0.75 13.75
CA ASP A 239 2.74 1.51 14.57
C ASP A 239 2.78 0.93 16.01
N ASN A 240 3.97 0.89 16.60
CA ASN A 240 4.16 0.34 17.95
C ASN A 240 3.52 1.27 18.99
N SER A 241 2.30 0.94 19.41
CA SER A 241 1.55 1.65 20.45
C SER A 241 1.05 0.69 21.52
N GLU A 242 0.97 1.17 22.77
CA GLU A 242 0.51 0.33 23.89
C GLU A 242 -0.93 -0.15 23.71
N PHE A 243 -1.80 0.72 23.13
CA PHE A 243 -3.17 0.35 22.81
C PHE A 243 -3.23 -0.85 21.84
N ILE A 244 -2.48 -0.80 20.75
CA ILE A 244 -2.46 -1.89 19.76
C ILE A 244 -1.84 -3.16 20.36
N LYS A 245 -0.73 -3.06 21.12
CA LYS A 245 -0.14 -4.22 21.79
C LYS A 245 -1.10 -4.88 22.78
N SER A 246 -1.81 -4.08 23.57
CA SER A 246 -2.84 -4.59 24.49
C SER A 246 -4.02 -5.22 23.73
N LEU A 247 -4.42 -4.64 22.59
CA LEU A 247 -5.53 -5.16 21.79
C LEU A 247 -5.22 -6.53 21.17
N TYR A 248 -3.98 -6.76 20.75
CA TYR A 248 -3.52 -8.01 20.10
C TYR A 248 -2.66 -8.89 21.02
N GLN A 249 -2.69 -8.70 22.35
CA GLN A 249 -1.79 -9.35 23.32
C GLN A 249 -1.84 -10.89 23.28
N GLU A 250 -2.93 -11.48 22.82
CA GLU A 250 -3.10 -12.93 22.71
C GLU A 250 -2.35 -13.54 21.50
N PHE A 251 -1.93 -12.72 20.54
CA PHE A 251 -1.27 -13.18 19.33
C PHE A 251 0.24 -13.02 19.38
N ARG A 252 0.94 -13.93 18.72
CA ARG A 252 2.39 -13.81 18.53
C ARG A 252 2.72 -12.56 17.75
N HIS A 253 3.76 -11.86 18.13
CA HIS A 253 4.17 -10.63 17.48
C HIS A 253 5.69 -10.45 17.42
N GLN A 254 6.12 -9.56 16.53
CA GLN A 254 7.52 -9.13 16.40
C GLN A 254 7.56 -7.62 16.23
N GLU A 255 8.39 -6.95 17.02
CA GLU A 255 8.72 -5.54 16.80
C GLU A 255 9.86 -5.41 15.80
N PHE A 256 9.78 -4.42 14.92
CA PHE A 256 10.82 -4.12 13.93
C PHE A 256 10.93 -2.62 13.65
N ARG A 257 12.10 -2.20 13.12
CA ARG A 257 12.37 -0.78 12.85
C ARG A 257 12.25 -0.49 11.36
N LEU A 258 11.48 0.55 11.01
CA LEU A 258 11.47 1.11 9.67
C LEU A 258 12.12 2.50 9.67
N ASN A 259 13.05 2.71 8.74
CA ASN A 259 13.58 4.04 8.48
C ASN A 259 12.59 4.79 7.57
N TYR A 260 11.90 5.77 8.13
CA TYR A 260 11.02 6.65 7.35
C TYR A 260 11.86 7.73 6.65
N SER A 261 11.81 7.80 5.34
CA SER A 261 12.44 8.87 4.55
C SER A 261 11.60 10.16 4.46
N ALA A 262 10.49 10.23 5.20
CA ALA A 262 9.59 11.38 5.20
C ALA A 262 9.71 12.16 6.50
N ASN A 263 10.26 13.38 6.43
CA ASN A 263 10.37 14.40 7.47
C ASN A 263 10.97 13.94 8.80
N ASN A 264 12.20 14.41 9.06
CA ASN A 264 12.99 14.21 10.28
C ASN A 264 13.42 12.75 10.52
N ASN A 265 14.69 12.47 10.39
CA ASN A 265 15.49 11.30 10.74
C ASN A 265 15.02 10.45 11.94
N GLY A 266 13.75 10.05 11.98
CA GLY A 266 13.15 9.24 13.03
C GLY A 266 13.05 7.78 12.57
N THR A 267 13.75 6.87 13.23
CA THR A 267 13.44 5.45 13.20
C THR A 267 12.10 5.25 13.91
N GLY A 268 11.06 4.83 13.17
CA GLY A 268 9.81 4.38 13.78
C GLY A 268 9.89 2.90 14.07
N THR A 269 9.48 2.49 15.26
CA THR A 269 9.25 1.08 15.58
C THR A 269 7.83 0.71 15.15
N GLU A 270 7.70 -0.40 14.46
CA GLU A 270 6.43 -1.02 14.10
C GLU A 270 6.30 -2.38 14.78
N VAL A 271 5.08 -2.87 14.87
CA VAL A 271 4.76 -4.19 15.39
C VAL A 271 3.96 -4.97 14.35
N ILE A 272 4.26 -6.25 14.21
CA ILE A 272 3.57 -7.17 13.30
C ILE A 272 3.04 -8.34 14.12
N PHE A 273 1.75 -8.69 13.91
CA PHE A 273 1.05 -9.77 14.58
C PHE A 273 0.71 -10.88 13.60
N PHE A 274 0.59 -12.10 14.10
CA PHE A 274 0.41 -13.30 13.28
C PHE A 274 -0.72 -14.18 13.81
N SER A 275 -1.47 -14.81 12.91
CA SER A 275 -2.38 -15.89 13.30
C SER A 275 -1.60 -17.08 13.89
N ASP A 276 -2.24 -17.84 14.77
CA ASP A 276 -1.59 -18.92 15.53
C ASP A 276 -1.08 -20.05 14.63
N ASN A 277 -1.72 -20.27 13.50
CA ASN A 277 -1.36 -21.30 12.52
C ASN A 277 -0.22 -20.89 11.56
N CYS A 278 0.38 -19.70 11.71
CA CYS A 278 1.57 -19.30 10.97
C CYS A 278 2.83 -19.98 11.52
N LEU A 279 3.66 -20.49 10.63
CA LEU A 279 5.03 -20.88 10.97
C LEU A 279 5.94 -19.64 10.92
N LEU A 280 6.59 -19.31 12.02
CA LEU A 280 7.53 -18.21 12.14
C LEU A 280 8.94 -18.78 12.32
N THR A 281 9.70 -18.82 11.24
CA THR A 281 11.09 -19.29 11.28
C THR A 281 12.04 -18.16 11.65
N PRO A 282 13.18 -18.44 12.30
CA PRO A 282 14.22 -17.44 12.55
C PRO A 282 14.66 -16.76 11.25
N GLU A 283 14.78 -17.51 10.14
CA GLU A 283 15.16 -16.98 8.84
C GLU A 283 14.16 -15.93 8.29
N ALA A 284 12.85 -16.16 8.48
CA ALA A 284 11.84 -15.18 8.11
C ALA A 284 11.92 -13.94 9.01
N LEU A 285 12.01 -14.12 10.33
CA LEU A 285 12.04 -13.00 11.29
C LEU A 285 13.29 -12.14 11.14
N ASP A 286 14.44 -12.72 10.83
CA ASP A 286 15.68 -11.96 10.56
C ASP A 286 15.52 -10.97 9.38
N LYS A 287 14.63 -11.26 8.43
CA LYS A 287 14.34 -10.36 7.30
C LYS A 287 13.49 -9.13 7.69
N LEU A 288 12.94 -9.08 8.90
CA LEU A 288 12.37 -7.87 9.49
C LEU A 288 13.42 -6.94 10.11
N HIS A 289 14.63 -7.46 10.40
CA HIS A 289 15.74 -6.70 10.97
C HIS A 289 16.64 -6.16 9.85
N PHE A 290 16.41 -4.93 9.42
CA PHE A 290 17.23 -4.28 8.40
C PHE A 290 18.61 -3.95 8.98
N LYS A 291 19.66 -4.62 8.52
CA LYS A 291 21.04 -4.18 8.80
C LYS A 291 21.20 -2.75 8.25
N LYS A 292 21.76 -1.84 9.07
CA LYS A 292 22.26 -0.58 8.53
C LYS A 292 23.27 -0.93 7.44
N GLU A 293 23.01 -0.53 6.19
CA GLU A 293 24.09 -0.44 5.21
C GLU A 293 25.11 0.54 5.79
N GLN A 294 26.33 0.02 5.99
CA GLN A 294 27.50 0.80 6.42
C GLN A 294 27.95 1.72 5.29
#